data_fc5d6da882b9d24ded7f9188664ef701
#
_entry.id   fc5d6da882b9d24ded7f9188664ef701
#
_cell.length_a   1.000
_cell.length_b   1.000
_cell.length_c   1.000
_cell.angle_alpha   90.00
_cell.angle_beta   90.00
_cell.angle_gamma   90.00
#
_symmetry.space_group_name_H-M   'P 1'
#
loop_
_entity.id
_entity.type
_entity.pdbx_description
1 polymer ?
#
loop_
_entity_poly.entity_id
_entity_poly.type
_entity_poly.pdbx_seq_one_letter_code
_entity_poly.pdbx_strand_id
1 'polypeptide(L)'
;MQPTSAQDEAKRAAAAQAIEKFLKDGMTIGLGSGTTSRWFVRILGERVAEGLRVTGVPSSKSTGQLAQEVGVTLAELNEVGELDLTIDGADEIDGQGRMIKGGGANLLWEKIVACASKKMVCIVDESKLVQSLGRFPLSVEVIPFGWRTTERHLRKLFTESALGNPEIGMRGGFDTPLITDSGHYLLDCHLEKIPDPECLGESLNEIPGVVEHGLFIGIATDAVVGHAGGETEILTFRS
;
A
#
# COMPACT_ATOMS: atom_id res chain seq x y z
N MET A 1 -15.56 12.29 11.01
CA MET A 1 -15.21 13.12 9.83
C MET A 1 -16.22 12.84 8.73
N GLN A 2 -16.68 13.86 7.99
CA GLN A 2 -17.60 13.66 6.85
C GLN A 2 -16.77 13.65 5.55
N PRO A 3 -17.18 12.87 4.52
CA PRO A 3 -16.59 12.96 3.20
C PRO A 3 -16.72 14.37 2.63
N THR A 4 -15.69 14.85 1.96
CA THR A 4 -15.64 16.20 1.36
C THR A 4 -15.80 16.17 -0.17
N SER A 5 -15.74 14.97 -0.76
CA SER A 5 -15.89 14.73 -2.19
C SER A 5 -16.53 13.35 -2.45
N ALA A 6 -17.00 13.13 -3.69
CA ALA A 6 -17.49 11.81 -4.12
C ALA A 6 -16.41 10.72 -4.00
N GLN A 7 -15.14 11.07 -4.24
CA GLN A 7 -14.02 10.15 -4.05
C GLN A 7 -13.81 9.79 -2.57
N ASP A 8 -13.96 10.75 -1.64
CA ASP A 8 -13.88 10.47 -0.20
C ASP A 8 -15.05 9.59 0.25
N GLU A 9 -16.24 9.78 -0.31
CA GLU A 9 -17.41 8.93 -0.06
C GLU A 9 -17.15 7.49 -0.51
N ALA A 10 -16.62 7.31 -1.72
CA ALA A 10 -16.21 6.00 -2.25
C ALA A 10 -15.19 5.30 -1.35
N LYS A 11 -14.13 6.01 -0.93
CA LYS A 11 -13.11 5.48 -0.01
C LYS A 11 -13.69 5.07 1.33
N ARG A 12 -14.59 5.91 1.89
CA ARG A 12 -15.27 5.61 3.15
C ARG A 12 -16.15 4.38 3.02
N ALA A 13 -16.90 4.26 1.92
CA ALA A 13 -17.77 3.11 1.66
C ALA A 13 -16.95 1.82 1.54
N ALA A 14 -15.84 1.83 0.77
CA ALA A 14 -14.94 0.69 0.66
C ALA A 14 -14.38 0.27 2.03
N ALA A 15 -13.93 1.22 2.85
CA ALA A 15 -13.43 0.96 4.18
C ALA A 15 -14.49 0.36 5.12
N ALA A 16 -15.70 0.90 5.12
CA ALA A 16 -16.81 0.40 5.94
C ALA A 16 -17.21 -1.03 5.53
N GLN A 17 -17.34 -1.28 4.22
CA GLN A 17 -17.65 -2.60 3.67
C GLN A 17 -16.57 -3.63 3.99
N ALA A 18 -15.29 -3.25 3.93
CA ALA A 18 -14.19 -4.15 4.29
C ALA A 18 -14.26 -4.57 5.77
N ILE A 19 -14.56 -3.65 6.68
CA ILE A 19 -14.77 -3.95 8.10
C ILE A 19 -15.92 -4.93 8.27
N GLU A 20 -17.09 -4.62 7.70
CA GLU A 20 -18.28 -5.45 7.84
C GLU A 20 -18.09 -6.87 7.31
N LYS A 21 -17.42 -7.00 6.17
CA LYS A 21 -17.26 -8.29 5.48
C LYS A 21 -16.17 -9.16 6.04
N PHE A 22 -15.04 -8.58 6.45
CA PHE A 22 -13.82 -9.33 6.71
C PHE A 22 -13.36 -9.32 8.17
N LEU A 23 -13.71 -8.30 8.98
CA LEU A 23 -13.30 -8.28 10.38
C LEU A 23 -14.19 -9.16 11.26
N LYS A 24 -13.54 -9.76 12.25
CA LYS A 24 -14.21 -10.51 13.33
C LYS A 24 -13.59 -10.13 14.68
N ASP A 25 -14.36 -10.32 15.74
CA ASP A 25 -13.91 -10.09 17.11
C ASP A 25 -12.71 -10.98 17.45
N GLY A 26 -11.72 -10.42 18.13
CA GLY A 26 -10.49 -11.09 18.56
C GLY A 26 -9.38 -11.19 17.52
N MET A 27 -9.55 -10.66 16.30
CA MET A 27 -8.52 -10.71 15.27
C MET A 27 -7.31 -9.82 15.59
N THR A 28 -6.13 -10.27 15.14
CA THR A 28 -4.92 -9.44 15.02
C THR A 28 -4.76 -9.04 13.55
N ILE A 29 -4.74 -7.72 13.28
CA ILE A 29 -4.86 -7.20 11.93
C ILE A 29 -3.78 -6.17 11.58
N GLY A 30 -3.35 -6.18 10.33
CA GLY A 30 -2.51 -5.13 9.76
C GLY A 30 -3.35 -3.88 9.41
N LEU A 31 -2.87 -2.73 9.84
CA LEU A 31 -3.48 -1.43 9.57
C LEU A 31 -2.69 -0.71 8.48
N GLY A 32 -3.29 -0.60 7.31
CA GLY A 32 -2.70 0.05 6.15
C GLY A 32 -2.47 1.55 6.31
N SER A 33 -1.81 2.14 5.33
CA SER A 33 -1.46 3.56 5.29
C SER A 33 -2.12 4.28 4.10
N GLY A 34 -2.11 5.61 4.11
CA GLY A 34 -2.67 6.43 3.05
C GLY A 34 -4.12 6.88 3.27
N THR A 35 -4.68 7.56 2.26
CA THR A 35 -5.96 8.30 2.42
C THR A 35 -7.16 7.40 2.64
N THR A 36 -7.24 6.25 1.95
CA THR A 36 -8.33 5.27 2.12
C THR A 36 -8.20 4.55 3.45
N SER A 37 -6.98 4.14 3.82
CA SER A 37 -6.71 3.45 5.09
C SER A 37 -6.98 4.33 6.32
N ARG A 38 -6.87 5.67 6.19
CA ARG A 38 -7.29 6.59 7.26
C ARG A 38 -8.80 6.52 7.53
N TRP A 39 -9.64 6.33 6.52
CA TRP A 39 -11.07 6.06 6.70
C TRP A 39 -11.28 4.73 7.43
N PHE A 40 -10.57 3.70 7.00
CA PHE A 40 -10.63 2.39 7.65
C PHE A 40 -10.28 2.47 9.14
N VAL A 41 -9.15 3.10 9.51
CA VAL A 41 -8.73 3.20 10.92
C VAL A 41 -9.73 4.00 11.76
N ARG A 42 -10.34 5.07 11.21
CA ARG A 42 -11.36 5.86 11.91
C ARG A 42 -12.64 5.06 12.16
N ILE A 43 -13.15 4.37 11.14
CA ILE A 43 -14.35 3.54 11.27
C ILE A 43 -14.07 2.35 12.20
N LEU A 44 -12.88 1.78 12.15
CA LEU A 44 -12.45 0.75 13.09
C LEU A 44 -12.51 1.25 14.54
N GLY A 45 -12.03 2.47 14.81
CA GLY A 45 -12.14 3.10 16.13
C GLY A 45 -13.59 3.25 16.61
N GLU A 46 -14.52 3.61 15.72
CA GLU A 46 -15.97 3.66 16.02
C GLU A 46 -16.47 2.26 16.42
N ARG A 47 -16.09 1.21 15.68
CA ARG A 47 -16.45 -0.18 16.00
C ARG A 47 -15.83 -0.69 17.32
N VAL A 48 -14.59 -0.29 17.60
CA VAL A 48 -13.92 -0.60 18.89
C VAL A 48 -14.68 0.06 20.05
N ALA A 49 -15.12 1.31 19.90
CA ALA A 49 -15.94 1.98 20.90
C ALA A 49 -17.32 1.31 21.10
N GLU A 50 -17.85 0.63 20.08
CA GLU A 50 -19.07 -0.20 20.13
C GLU A 50 -18.83 -1.61 20.71
N GLY A 51 -17.57 -1.99 21.01
CA GLY A 51 -17.22 -3.24 21.67
C GLY A 51 -16.47 -4.27 20.83
N LEU A 52 -16.12 -3.98 19.57
CA LEU A 52 -15.26 -4.83 18.76
C LEU A 52 -13.86 -4.90 19.38
N ARG A 53 -13.34 -6.08 19.59
CA ARG A 53 -11.98 -6.31 20.11
C ARG A 53 -11.04 -6.74 18.97
N VAL A 54 -10.06 -5.91 18.65
CA VAL A 54 -9.02 -6.22 17.68
C VAL A 54 -7.68 -5.68 18.18
N THR A 55 -6.60 -6.32 17.74
CA THR A 55 -5.23 -5.81 17.93
C THR A 55 -4.69 -5.39 16.57
N GLY A 56 -4.27 -4.14 16.44
CA GLY A 56 -3.77 -3.57 15.19
C GLY A 56 -2.24 -3.54 15.15
N VAL A 57 -1.67 -3.87 14.00
CA VAL A 57 -0.25 -3.68 13.68
C VAL A 57 -0.15 -2.62 12.58
N PRO A 58 0.36 -1.41 12.86
CA PRO A 58 0.37 -0.32 11.89
C PRO A 58 1.50 -0.49 10.86
N SER A 59 1.21 -0.15 9.60
CA SER A 59 2.18 -0.14 8.50
C SER A 59 2.91 1.21 8.33
N SER A 60 2.73 2.14 9.26
CA SER A 60 3.47 3.41 9.35
C SER A 60 3.33 4.05 10.73
N LYS A 61 4.26 4.95 11.07
CA LYS A 61 4.15 5.74 12.31
C LYS A 61 2.89 6.58 12.35
N SER A 62 2.51 7.19 11.24
CA SER A 62 1.29 8.01 11.15
C SER A 62 0.01 7.20 11.33
N THR A 63 -0.03 5.96 10.81
CA THR A 63 -1.16 5.04 11.04
C THR A 63 -1.23 4.62 12.50
N GLY A 64 -0.07 4.33 13.14
CA GLY A 64 -0.01 4.00 14.56
C GLY A 64 -0.54 5.13 15.44
N GLN A 65 -0.14 6.37 15.17
CA GLN A 65 -0.66 7.55 15.89
C GLN A 65 -2.18 7.69 15.75
N LEU A 66 -2.69 7.60 14.52
CA LEU A 66 -4.14 7.68 14.30
C LEU A 66 -4.90 6.55 15.00
N ALA A 67 -4.38 5.32 14.96
CA ALA A 67 -5.02 4.17 15.62
C ALA A 67 -5.09 4.35 17.15
N GLN A 68 -4.02 4.88 17.77
CA GLN A 68 -4.03 5.25 19.19
C GLN A 68 -5.07 6.33 19.51
N GLU A 69 -5.15 7.39 18.68
CA GLU A 69 -6.12 8.49 18.85
C GLU A 69 -7.56 8.00 18.83
N VAL A 70 -7.87 6.95 18.05
CA VAL A 70 -9.23 6.40 17.94
C VAL A 70 -9.47 5.18 18.84
N GLY A 71 -8.54 4.84 19.73
CA GLY A 71 -8.69 3.82 20.77
C GLY A 71 -8.47 2.37 20.31
N VAL A 72 -7.84 2.13 19.16
CA VAL A 72 -7.47 0.79 18.71
C VAL A 72 -6.26 0.29 19.51
N THR A 73 -6.35 -0.92 20.08
CA THR A 73 -5.22 -1.58 20.74
C THR A 73 -4.14 -1.92 19.71
N LEU A 74 -2.90 -1.52 19.96
CA LEU A 74 -1.77 -1.78 19.07
C LEU A 74 -0.80 -2.81 19.64
N ALA A 75 -0.14 -3.53 18.73
CA ALA A 75 1.01 -4.38 19.02
C ALA A 75 2.13 -4.15 17.99
N GLU A 76 3.35 -4.47 18.39
CA GLU A 76 4.49 -4.52 17.48
C GLU A 76 4.45 -5.83 16.68
N LEU A 77 4.81 -5.77 15.39
CA LEU A 77 4.79 -6.95 14.52
C LEU A 77 5.66 -8.10 15.05
N ASN A 78 6.78 -7.77 15.71
CA ASN A 78 7.68 -8.77 16.28
C ASN A 78 7.14 -9.46 17.54
N GLU A 79 6.07 -8.95 18.14
CA GLU A 79 5.45 -9.48 19.37
C GLU A 79 4.22 -10.34 19.08
N VAL A 80 3.73 -10.31 17.83
CA VAL A 80 2.57 -11.09 17.39
C VAL A 80 3.00 -12.16 16.40
N GLY A 81 2.18 -13.19 16.25
CA GLY A 81 2.37 -14.19 15.22
C GLY A 81 1.86 -13.72 13.86
N GLU A 82 1.45 -14.68 13.02
CA GLU A 82 0.81 -14.39 11.73
C GLU A 82 -0.47 -13.59 11.94
N LEU A 83 -0.63 -12.52 11.17
CA LEU A 83 -1.83 -11.68 11.21
C LEU A 83 -3.00 -12.38 10.51
N ASP A 84 -4.21 -12.20 11.06
CA ASP A 84 -5.41 -12.81 10.45
C ASP A 84 -5.79 -12.12 9.15
N LEU A 85 -5.53 -10.80 9.05
CA LEU A 85 -5.94 -9.96 7.93
C LEU A 85 -5.13 -8.68 7.91
N THR A 86 -4.73 -8.22 6.72
CA THR A 86 -4.33 -6.82 6.51
C THR A 86 -5.37 -6.12 5.63
N ILE A 87 -5.75 -4.88 6.00
CA ILE A 87 -6.58 -4.01 5.18
C ILE A 87 -5.76 -2.77 4.83
N ASP A 88 -5.53 -2.54 3.54
CA ASP A 88 -4.72 -1.41 3.05
C ASP A 88 -5.21 -0.92 1.69
N GLY A 89 -4.81 0.30 1.30
CA GLY A 89 -5.10 0.89 0.00
C GLY A 89 -4.08 0.52 -1.06
N ALA A 90 -4.33 0.99 -2.29
CA ALA A 90 -3.37 0.95 -3.39
C ALA A 90 -3.43 2.24 -4.22
N ASP A 91 -2.34 2.53 -4.93
CA ASP A 91 -2.28 3.61 -5.92
C ASP A 91 -2.83 3.15 -7.26
N GLU A 92 -2.60 1.89 -7.61
CA GLU A 92 -3.22 1.15 -8.72
C GLU A 92 -3.46 -0.32 -8.32
N ILE A 93 -4.51 -0.91 -8.86
CA ILE A 93 -4.78 -2.35 -8.79
C ILE A 93 -5.38 -2.83 -10.11
N ASP A 94 -4.88 -3.96 -10.63
CA ASP A 94 -5.39 -4.55 -11.86
C ASP A 94 -6.34 -5.75 -11.61
N GLY A 95 -6.90 -6.29 -12.69
CA GLY A 95 -7.85 -7.42 -12.65
C GLY A 95 -7.27 -8.75 -12.13
N GLN A 96 -5.96 -8.83 -11.91
CA GLN A 96 -5.28 -9.98 -11.32
C GLN A 96 -4.91 -9.75 -9.83
N GLY A 97 -5.25 -8.58 -9.26
CA GLY A 97 -4.90 -8.21 -7.89
C GLY A 97 -3.45 -7.77 -7.72
N ARG A 98 -2.74 -7.50 -8.82
CA ARG A 98 -1.41 -6.89 -8.76
C ARG A 98 -1.56 -5.40 -8.50
N MET A 99 -0.73 -4.85 -7.64
CA MET A 99 -0.88 -3.46 -7.19
C MET A 99 0.40 -2.66 -7.36
N ILE A 100 0.24 -1.35 -7.55
CA ILE A 100 1.26 -0.34 -7.24
C ILE A 100 0.87 0.34 -5.94
N LYS A 101 1.82 0.40 -5.01
CA LYS A 101 1.75 1.12 -3.75
C LYS A 101 2.99 1.99 -3.56
N GLY A 102 2.97 2.84 -2.56
CA GLY A 102 4.11 3.69 -2.22
C GLY A 102 3.87 5.19 -2.35
N GLY A 103 2.68 5.61 -2.81
CA GLY A 103 2.31 7.04 -2.85
C GLY A 103 2.38 7.72 -1.47
N GLY A 104 2.11 6.97 -0.41
CA GLY A 104 2.21 7.41 0.99
C GLY A 104 3.60 7.31 1.61
N ALA A 105 4.63 6.88 0.89
CA ALA A 105 6.01 6.70 1.35
C ALA A 105 6.21 5.62 2.44
N ASN A 106 5.36 4.59 2.50
CA ASN A 106 5.39 3.55 3.53
C ASN A 106 5.47 2.12 2.94
N LEU A 107 5.78 1.98 1.64
CA LEU A 107 5.69 0.72 0.89
C LEU A 107 6.41 -0.46 1.56
N LEU A 108 7.55 -0.22 2.21
CA LEU A 108 8.32 -1.27 2.87
C LEU A 108 7.55 -1.89 4.05
N TRP A 109 7.07 -1.04 4.97
CA TRP A 109 6.30 -1.52 6.11
C TRP A 109 4.95 -2.08 5.66
N GLU A 110 4.30 -1.46 4.68
CA GLU A 110 3.06 -1.96 4.09
C GLU A 110 3.23 -3.38 3.54
N LYS A 111 4.34 -3.64 2.79
CA LYS A 111 4.62 -4.97 2.25
C LYS A 111 4.93 -5.99 3.33
N ILE A 112 5.76 -5.63 4.32
CA ILE A 112 6.09 -6.50 5.44
C ILE A 112 4.82 -6.93 6.20
N VAL A 113 3.94 -5.97 6.55
CA VAL A 113 2.69 -6.24 7.27
C VAL A 113 1.73 -7.07 6.42
N ALA A 114 1.61 -6.78 5.13
CA ALA A 114 0.77 -7.55 4.22
C ALA A 114 1.25 -9.01 4.09
N CYS A 115 2.57 -9.22 3.93
CA CYS A 115 3.16 -10.55 3.83
C CYS A 115 3.11 -11.35 5.15
N ALA A 116 2.98 -10.67 6.29
CA ALA A 116 2.79 -11.31 7.59
C ALA A 116 1.34 -11.76 7.84
N SER A 117 0.43 -11.58 6.88
CA SER A 117 -1.01 -11.82 7.04
C SER A 117 -1.48 -13.01 6.22
N LYS A 118 -2.44 -13.78 6.76
CA LYS A 118 -3.14 -14.86 6.04
C LYS A 118 -3.90 -14.35 4.82
N LYS A 119 -4.36 -13.08 4.88
CA LYS A 119 -5.12 -12.40 3.83
C LYS A 119 -4.74 -10.94 3.76
N MET A 120 -4.76 -10.40 2.54
CA MET A 120 -4.73 -8.95 2.31
C MET A 120 -5.97 -8.52 1.53
N VAL A 121 -6.74 -7.61 2.10
CA VAL A 121 -7.89 -6.96 1.46
C VAL A 121 -7.48 -5.55 1.06
N CYS A 122 -7.48 -5.29 -0.24
CA CYS A 122 -7.23 -3.97 -0.79
C CYS A 122 -8.52 -3.13 -0.73
N ILE A 123 -8.45 -1.88 -0.27
CA ILE A 123 -9.58 -0.94 -0.25
C ILE A 123 -9.26 0.27 -1.12
N VAL A 124 -10.06 0.49 -2.16
CA VAL A 124 -9.82 1.54 -3.16
C VAL A 124 -11.12 2.21 -3.60
N ASP A 125 -11.01 3.40 -4.16
CA ASP A 125 -12.04 3.94 -5.03
C ASP A 125 -11.84 3.47 -6.48
N GLU A 126 -12.90 3.51 -7.29
CA GLU A 126 -12.90 3.00 -8.67
C GLU A 126 -11.82 3.59 -9.58
N SER A 127 -11.31 4.80 -9.29
CA SER A 127 -10.24 5.44 -10.08
C SER A 127 -8.90 4.72 -9.99
N LYS A 128 -8.75 3.78 -9.03
CA LYS A 128 -7.55 2.98 -8.81
C LYS A 128 -7.52 1.68 -9.60
N LEU A 129 -8.66 1.29 -10.18
CA LEU A 129 -8.74 0.14 -11.07
C LEU A 129 -8.09 0.46 -12.41
N VAL A 130 -7.13 -0.36 -12.82
CA VAL A 130 -6.43 -0.21 -14.10
C VAL A 130 -6.40 -1.52 -14.88
N GLN A 131 -6.27 -1.42 -16.21
CA GLN A 131 -6.04 -2.59 -17.06
C GLN A 131 -4.58 -3.04 -17.06
N SER A 132 -3.66 -2.12 -16.83
CA SER A 132 -2.21 -2.35 -16.78
C SER A 132 -1.60 -1.39 -15.78
N LEU A 133 -0.69 -1.89 -14.93
CA LEU A 133 0.05 -1.08 -13.98
C LEU A 133 1.04 -0.13 -14.66
N GLY A 134 1.38 0.98 -13.99
CA GLY A 134 2.49 1.85 -14.36
C GLY A 134 2.13 3.29 -14.66
N ARG A 135 0.85 3.65 -14.78
CA ARG A 135 0.44 5.05 -14.93
C ARG A 135 0.79 5.86 -13.68
N PHE A 136 0.56 5.28 -12.51
CA PHE A 136 1.10 5.82 -11.27
C PHE A 136 2.61 5.50 -11.20
N PRO A 137 3.48 6.46 -10.82
CA PRO A 137 4.91 6.22 -10.74
C PRO A 137 5.24 5.04 -9.81
N LEU A 138 6.09 4.13 -10.28
CA LEU A 138 6.60 3.06 -9.45
C LEU A 138 7.62 3.61 -8.46
N SER A 139 7.29 3.58 -7.19
CA SER A 139 8.21 3.97 -6.11
C SER A 139 9.20 2.85 -5.81
N VAL A 140 10.48 3.18 -5.76
CA VAL A 140 11.56 2.27 -5.36
C VAL A 140 12.24 2.86 -4.12
N GLU A 141 12.20 2.13 -3.01
CA GLU A 141 12.86 2.53 -1.76
C GLU A 141 14.34 2.11 -1.81
N VAL A 142 15.24 3.06 -1.58
CA VAL A 142 16.68 2.86 -1.73
C VAL A 142 17.44 3.39 -0.53
N ILE A 143 18.56 2.73 -0.17
CA ILE A 143 19.43 3.24 0.88
C ILE A 143 20.09 4.56 0.43
N PRO A 144 20.27 5.55 1.36
CA PRO A 144 20.89 6.83 1.03
C PRO A 144 22.30 6.73 0.51
N PHE A 145 23.07 5.76 1.03
CA PHE A 145 24.46 5.56 0.57
C PHE A 145 24.51 5.07 -0.88
N GLY A 146 25.12 5.86 -1.74
CA GLY A 146 25.33 5.48 -3.13
C GLY A 146 24.07 5.48 -4.01
N TRP A 147 22.97 6.09 -3.60
CA TRP A 147 21.69 6.09 -4.30
C TRP A 147 21.76 6.45 -5.78
N ARG A 148 22.71 7.35 -6.17
CA ARG A 148 22.94 7.68 -7.58
C ARG A 148 23.50 6.51 -8.40
N THR A 149 24.21 5.58 -7.76
CA THR A 149 24.65 4.35 -8.39
C THR A 149 23.48 3.39 -8.56
N THR A 150 22.63 3.27 -7.54
CA THR A 150 21.38 2.51 -7.61
C THR A 150 20.46 3.07 -8.71
N GLU A 151 20.30 4.39 -8.82
CA GLU A 151 19.54 5.02 -9.90
C GLU A 151 20.09 4.65 -11.29
N ARG A 152 21.42 4.65 -11.49
CA ARG A 152 22.01 4.21 -12.77
C ARG A 152 21.71 2.74 -13.09
N HIS A 153 21.68 1.88 -12.09
CA HIS A 153 21.30 0.48 -12.29
C HIS A 153 19.82 0.34 -12.64
N LEU A 154 18.94 1.12 -12.01
CA LEU A 154 17.51 1.17 -12.38
C LEU A 154 17.33 1.59 -13.84
N ARG A 155 18.01 2.65 -14.30
CA ARG A 155 17.96 3.10 -15.71
C ARG A 155 18.44 2.01 -16.67
N LYS A 156 19.51 1.31 -16.32
CA LYS A 156 20.01 0.17 -17.11
C LYS A 156 18.96 -0.93 -17.19
N LEU A 157 18.39 -1.36 -16.04
CA LEU A 157 17.34 -2.37 -16.00
C LEU A 157 16.14 -1.97 -16.87
N PHE A 158 15.63 -0.75 -16.75
CA PHE A 158 14.47 -0.30 -17.54
C PHE A 158 14.76 -0.31 -19.05
N THR A 159 15.96 0.08 -19.46
CA THR A 159 16.38 0.01 -20.87
C THR A 159 16.44 -1.43 -21.37
N GLU A 160 17.04 -2.35 -20.60
CA GLU A 160 17.16 -3.77 -20.93
C GLU A 160 15.82 -4.50 -20.93
N SER A 161 14.87 -4.06 -20.10
CA SER A 161 13.50 -4.57 -20.04
C SER A 161 12.53 -3.93 -21.05
N ALA A 162 13.05 -3.20 -22.03
CA ALA A 162 12.28 -2.48 -23.06
C ALA A 162 11.27 -1.44 -22.48
N LEU A 163 11.51 -0.96 -21.26
CA LEU A 163 10.71 0.11 -20.61
C LEU A 163 11.25 1.51 -20.97
N GLY A 164 12.27 1.58 -21.84
CA GLY A 164 12.84 2.83 -22.30
C GLY A 164 13.77 3.51 -21.29
N ASN A 165 13.77 4.85 -21.31
CA ASN A 165 14.52 5.65 -20.34
C ASN A 165 13.54 6.60 -19.61
N PRO A 166 12.79 6.06 -18.64
CA PRO A 166 11.78 6.84 -17.93
C PRO A 166 12.42 7.94 -17.08
N GLU A 167 11.63 8.95 -16.77
CA GLU A 167 11.98 9.91 -15.74
C GLU A 167 12.05 9.18 -14.38
N ILE A 168 13.11 9.44 -13.60
CA ILE A 168 13.28 8.98 -12.24
C ILE A 168 13.48 10.22 -11.37
N GLY A 169 12.51 10.48 -10.49
CA GLY A 169 12.52 11.61 -9.57
C GLY A 169 12.85 11.18 -8.14
N MET A 170 13.67 11.97 -7.43
CA MET A 170 13.83 11.84 -5.98
C MET A 170 12.62 12.47 -5.30
N ARG A 171 11.88 11.69 -4.50
CA ARG A 171 10.74 12.23 -3.77
C ARG A 171 11.16 13.29 -2.76
N GLY A 172 10.48 14.44 -2.79
CA GLY A 172 10.86 15.62 -2.02
C GLY A 172 11.93 16.49 -2.68
N GLY A 173 12.53 16.03 -3.80
CA GLY A 173 13.60 16.73 -4.52
C GLY A 173 15.00 16.38 -4.02
N PHE A 174 16.02 16.75 -4.79
CA PHE A 174 17.42 16.40 -4.49
C PHE A 174 17.99 17.18 -3.29
N ASP A 175 17.51 18.38 -3.04
CA ASP A 175 18.02 19.25 -1.96
C ASP A 175 17.39 18.88 -0.60
N THR A 176 16.16 18.38 -0.62
CA THR A 176 15.39 18.02 0.58
C THR A 176 14.65 16.70 0.37
N PRO A 177 15.38 15.57 0.19
CA PRO A 177 14.73 14.30 -0.08
C PRO A 177 13.81 13.89 1.07
N LEU A 178 12.67 13.30 0.73
CA LEU A 178 11.81 12.67 1.72
C LEU A 178 12.54 11.48 2.33
N ILE A 179 12.50 11.37 3.65
CA ILE A 179 13.04 10.24 4.40
C ILE A 179 11.87 9.35 4.83
N THR A 180 11.91 8.06 4.47
CA THR A 180 10.90 7.07 4.90
C THR A 180 10.99 6.80 6.41
N ASP A 181 9.99 6.14 6.96
CA ASP A 181 9.99 5.70 8.36
C ASP A 181 11.20 4.81 8.74
N SER A 182 11.80 4.15 7.73
CA SER A 182 13.01 3.32 7.86
C SER A 182 14.33 4.07 7.60
N GLY A 183 14.28 5.37 7.28
CA GLY A 183 15.48 6.18 7.04
C GLY A 183 16.02 6.12 5.61
N HIS A 184 15.22 5.68 4.65
CA HIS A 184 15.60 5.50 3.25
C HIS A 184 15.07 6.63 2.36
N TYR A 185 15.54 6.69 1.10
CA TYR A 185 15.02 7.55 0.05
C TYR A 185 14.00 6.80 -0.83
N LEU A 186 13.18 7.56 -1.55
CA LEU A 186 12.28 7.05 -2.57
C LEU A 186 12.63 7.63 -3.93
N LEU A 187 12.79 6.75 -4.91
CA LEU A 187 12.88 7.09 -6.31
C LEU A 187 11.55 6.76 -6.99
N ASP A 188 10.91 7.78 -7.58
CA ASP A 188 9.67 7.63 -8.33
C ASP A 188 9.98 7.45 -9.82
N CYS A 189 9.66 6.26 -10.35
CA CYS A 189 9.95 5.86 -11.72
C CYS A 189 8.69 5.97 -12.58
N HIS A 190 8.67 6.87 -13.57
CA HIS A 190 7.53 7.14 -14.44
C HIS A 190 7.52 6.20 -15.65
N LEU A 191 7.06 4.96 -15.44
CA LEU A 191 7.12 3.89 -16.44
C LEU A 191 5.94 3.89 -17.42
N GLU A 192 4.84 4.59 -17.09
CA GLU A 192 3.58 4.69 -17.86
C GLU A 192 2.86 3.35 -18.06
N LYS A 193 3.59 2.27 -18.29
CA LYS A 193 3.08 0.93 -18.44
C LYS A 193 4.14 -0.10 -18.06
N ILE A 194 3.71 -1.11 -17.29
CA ILE A 194 4.54 -2.24 -16.87
C ILE A 194 3.93 -3.52 -17.47
N PRO A 195 4.47 -4.02 -18.59
CA PRO A 195 3.91 -5.21 -19.27
C PRO A 195 4.05 -6.49 -18.47
N ASP A 196 5.15 -6.65 -17.74
CA ASP A 196 5.47 -7.82 -16.93
C ASP A 196 5.93 -7.36 -15.52
N PRO A 197 4.97 -7.09 -14.62
CA PRO A 197 5.28 -6.61 -13.28
C PRO A 197 5.94 -7.67 -12.40
N GLU A 198 5.73 -8.96 -12.66
CA GLU A 198 6.37 -10.08 -11.97
C GLU A 198 7.88 -10.05 -12.23
N CYS A 199 8.29 -10.13 -13.50
CA CYS A 199 9.69 -10.12 -13.91
C CYS A 199 10.39 -8.82 -13.48
N LEU A 200 9.72 -7.67 -13.60
CA LEU A 200 10.28 -6.40 -13.15
C LEU A 200 10.52 -6.38 -11.64
N GLY A 201 9.57 -6.87 -10.85
CA GLY A 201 9.70 -6.94 -9.39
C GLY A 201 10.88 -7.80 -8.95
N GLU A 202 11.03 -8.99 -9.53
CA GLU A 202 12.17 -9.86 -9.28
C GLU A 202 13.49 -9.17 -9.62
N SER A 203 13.57 -8.54 -10.80
CA SER A 203 14.79 -7.85 -11.27
C SER A 203 15.17 -6.64 -10.41
N LEU A 204 14.17 -5.91 -9.87
CA LEU A 204 14.41 -4.77 -8.96
C LEU A 204 15.06 -5.23 -7.65
N ASN A 205 14.65 -6.38 -7.12
CA ASN A 205 15.20 -6.94 -5.90
C ASN A 205 16.67 -7.40 -6.03
N GLU A 206 17.17 -7.63 -7.25
CA GLU A 206 18.56 -7.99 -7.51
C GLU A 206 19.51 -6.77 -7.54
N ILE A 207 18.98 -5.54 -7.52
CA ILE A 207 19.81 -4.33 -7.61
C ILE A 207 20.36 -3.96 -6.22
N PRO A 208 21.69 -3.95 -6.02
CA PRO A 208 22.29 -3.49 -4.78
C PRO A 208 21.88 -2.04 -4.47
N GLY A 209 21.39 -1.82 -3.25
CA GLY A 209 20.92 -0.51 -2.80
C GLY A 209 19.41 -0.30 -2.94
N VAL A 210 18.69 -1.14 -3.67
CA VAL A 210 17.22 -1.25 -3.56
C VAL A 210 16.90 -1.99 -2.26
N VAL A 211 15.99 -1.41 -1.48
CA VAL A 211 15.47 -2.01 -0.25
C VAL A 211 14.17 -2.74 -0.57
N GLU A 212 13.25 -2.06 -1.28
CA GLU A 212 11.97 -2.60 -1.69
C GLU A 212 11.35 -1.71 -2.78
N HIS A 213 10.34 -2.19 -3.46
CA HIS A 213 9.63 -1.48 -4.53
C HIS A 213 8.11 -1.56 -4.37
N GLY A 214 7.41 -0.65 -5.04
CA GLY A 214 5.95 -0.52 -4.93
C GLY A 214 5.11 -1.56 -5.69
N LEU A 215 5.71 -2.56 -6.36
CA LEU A 215 4.96 -3.66 -6.96
C LEU A 215 4.60 -4.69 -5.87
N PHE A 216 3.31 -4.91 -5.66
CA PHE A 216 2.74 -5.90 -4.74
C PHE A 216 2.08 -7.01 -5.57
N ILE A 217 2.80 -8.11 -5.76
CA ILE A 217 2.43 -9.19 -6.66
C ILE A 217 2.05 -10.44 -5.85
N GLY A 218 0.87 -11.02 -6.14
CA GLY A 218 0.40 -12.22 -5.44
C GLY A 218 0.07 -12.03 -3.96
N ILE A 219 -0.13 -10.78 -3.51
CA ILE A 219 -0.35 -10.43 -2.10
C ILE A 219 -1.83 -10.20 -1.82
N ALA A 220 -2.54 -9.43 -2.67
CA ALA A 220 -3.96 -9.17 -2.48
C ALA A 220 -4.79 -10.44 -2.73
N THR A 221 -5.63 -10.80 -1.75
CA THR A 221 -6.61 -11.89 -1.87
C THR A 221 -7.96 -11.38 -2.33
N ASP A 222 -8.32 -10.17 -1.90
CA ASP A 222 -9.59 -9.53 -2.21
C ASP A 222 -9.37 -8.02 -2.39
N ALA A 223 -10.29 -7.36 -3.11
CA ALA A 223 -10.40 -5.92 -3.11
C ALA A 223 -11.84 -5.48 -2.87
N VAL A 224 -12.01 -4.42 -2.10
CA VAL A 224 -13.29 -3.71 -1.95
C VAL A 224 -13.17 -2.38 -2.68
N VAL A 225 -13.94 -2.24 -3.73
CA VAL A 225 -13.96 -1.05 -4.58
C VAL A 225 -15.16 -0.20 -4.21
N GLY A 226 -14.93 1.04 -3.84
CA GLY A 226 -16.00 2.01 -3.61
C GLY A 226 -16.27 2.83 -4.86
N HIS A 227 -17.55 3.09 -5.12
CA HIS A 227 -18.04 3.90 -6.24
C HIS A 227 -18.60 5.23 -5.76
N ALA A 228 -18.68 6.19 -6.69
CA ALA A 228 -19.39 7.44 -6.44
C ALA A 228 -20.85 7.13 -6.06
N GLY A 229 -21.35 7.71 -4.92
CA GLY A 229 -22.68 7.39 -4.39
C GLY A 229 -22.69 6.34 -3.29
N GLY A 230 -21.52 5.79 -2.90
CA GLY A 230 -21.34 4.91 -1.75
C GLY A 230 -21.63 3.44 -2.01
N GLU A 231 -21.90 3.04 -3.24
CA GLU A 231 -21.95 1.63 -3.64
C GLU A 231 -20.57 0.97 -3.55
N THR A 232 -20.54 -0.35 -3.32
CA THR A 232 -19.28 -1.12 -3.22
C THR A 232 -19.35 -2.41 -4.02
N GLU A 233 -18.22 -2.81 -4.59
CA GLU A 233 -17.98 -4.09 -5.25
C GLU A 233 -16.85 -4.85 -4.56
N ILE A 234 -16.96 -6.18 -4.49
CA ILE A 234 -15.89 -7.03 -3.95
C ILE A 234 -15.33 -7.88 -5.08
N LEU A 235 -14.04 -7.74 -5.32
CA LEU A 235 -13.27 -8.57 -6.24
C LEU A 235 -12.48 -9.58 -5.42
N THR A 236 -12.44 -10.85 -5.87
CA THR A 236 -11.63 -11.90 -5.23
C THR A 236 -10.61 -12.41 -6.25
N PHE A 237 -9.36 -12.43 -5.85
CA PHE A 237 -8.25 -12.89 -6.67
C PHE A 237 -7.89 -14.32 -6.24
N ARG A 238 -7.61 -15.19 -7.22
CA ARG A 238 -7.12 -16.54 -6.93
C ARG A 238 -5.62 -16.45 -6.66
N SER A 239 -5.22 -16.83 -5.45
CA SER A 239 -3.82 -17.13 -5.11
C SER A 239 -3.33 -18.37 -5.83
#